data_74e4917a7344285da2280f4d8143e3a5
#
_entry.id   74e4917a7344285da2280f4d8143e3a5
#
_cell.length_a   1.000
_cell.length_b   1.000
_cell.length_c   1.000
_cell.angle_alpha   90.00
_cell.angle_beta   90.00
_cell.angle_gamma   90.00
#
_symmetry.space_group_name_H-M   'P 1'
#
loop_
_entity.id
_entity.type
_entity.pdbx_description
1 polymer ?
#
loop_
_entity_poly.entity_id
_entity_poly.type
_entity_poly.pdbx_seq_one_letter_code
_entity_poly.pdbx_strand_id
1 'polypeptide(L)'
;MTKSKRKCISTDTTRPDLKDLKFCPGTRAELMAFPPNIIKDSGFQLDRIQRGLDPDHWKPFESVGKGVNECIIDDASGWYRVLYIAKFEEAVYLLHCFQKKTNQTSQSDIDLAKKRLSELKQDRQKKGLK
;
A
#
# COMPACT_ATOMS: atom_id res chain seq x y z
N MET A 1 -15.33 12.17 13.74
CA MET A 1 -14.95 12.48 13.62
C MET A 1 -14.53 12.58 13.31
N THR A 2 -14.46 12.34 13.20
CA THR A 2 -13.93 12.53 12.92
C THR A 2 -13.41 12.29 12.50
N LYS A 3 -13.58 11.91 12.23
CA LYS A 3 -13.06 11.85 11.89
C LYS A 3 -12.70 11.55 11.24
N SER A 4 -12.79 11.31 10.82
CA SER A 4 -12.47 11.23 10.32
C SER A 4 -12.16 11.14 9.76
N LYS A 5 -12.33 10.66 9.39
CA LYS A 5 -11.95 10.83 8.95
C LYS A 5 -11.50 10.90 8.35
N ARG A 6 -11.67 10.55 7.94
CA ARG A 6 -11.06 10.82 7.57
C ARG A 6 -10.28 10.84 7.04
N LYS A 7 -10.05 10.80 6.67
CA LYS A 7 -9.12 10.86 6.32
C LYS A 7 -8.58 10.34 6.28
N CYS A 8 -8.53 9.92 5.80
CA CYS A 8 -8.00 9.57 6.01
C CYS A 8 -7.89 9.53 6.82
N ILE A 9 -8.06 9.33 6.88
CA ILE A 9 -7.92 9.46 7.58
C ILE A 9 -7.58 9.62 8.45
N SER A 10 -7.42 9.72 8.82
CA SER A 10 -6.96 10.09 9.64
C SER A 10 -6.78 10.47 10.36
N THR A 11 -6.86 10.50 10.32
CA THR A 11 -6.56 10.92 10.91
C THR A 11 -6.47 11.17 12.15
N ASP A 12 -6.84 10.89 12.19
CA ASP A 12 -6.88 10.98 13.58
C ASP A 12 -5.64 10.61 14.24
N THR A 13 -4.87 11.41 14.30
CA THR A 13 -3.57 11.15 14.70
C THR A 13 -3.36 11.32 16.17
N THR A 14 -4.32 10.86 16.93
CA THR A 14 -4.13 10.70 18.35
C THR A 14 -3.16 9.57 18.65
N ARG A 15 -2.64 8.91 17.64
CA ARG A 15 -1.71 7.80 17.78
C ARG A 15 -0.39 8.19 17.14
N PRO A 16 0.49 8.84 17.88
CA PRO A 16 1.73 9.35 17.31
C PRO A 16 2.68 8.26 16.82
N ASP A 17 2.49 7.01 17.26
CA ASP A 17 3.28 5.89 16.80
C ASP A 17 2.79 5.32 15.47
N LEU A 18 1.70 5.86 14.93
CA LEU A 18 1.09 5.36 13.71
C LEU A 18 1.53 6.22 12.53
N LYS A 19 2.24 5.63 11.59
CA LYS A 19 2.61 6.35 10.37
C LYS A 19 1.37 6.65 9.54
N ASP A 20 1.42 7.75 8.81
CA ASP A 20 0.38 8.05 7.83
C ASP A 20 0.34 6.98 6.76
N LEU A 21 -0.84 6.76 6.20
CA LEU A 21 -1.02 5.89 5.04
C LEU A 21 -1.36 6.77 3.86
N LYS A 22 -0.54 6.71 2.81
CA LYS A 22 -0.75 7.53 1.63
C LYS A 22 -0.90 6.66 0.40
N PHE A 23 -1.78 7.08 -0.49
CA PHE A 23 -2.08 6.35 -1.70
C PHE A 23 -1.46 7.08 -2.88
N CYS A 24 -0.61 6.39 -3.64
CA CYS A 24 -0.18 6.91 -4.93
C CYS A 24 -1.41 7.03 -5.82
N PRO A 25 -1.44 7.98 -6.77
CA PRO A 25 -2.63 8.21 -7.59
C PRO A 25 -3.15 6.93 -8.23
N GLY A 26 -4.46 6.67 -8.06
CA GLY A 26 -5.12 5.50 -8.59
C GLY A 26 -5.18 4.31 -7.65
N THR A 27 -4.34 4.28 -6.62
CA THR A 27 -4.24 3.11 -5.75
C THR A 27 -5.47 2.94 -4.86
N ARG A 28 -6.00 4.05 -4.37
CA ARG A 28 -7.18 3.97 -3.51
C ARG A 28 -8.38 3.38 -4.27
N ALA A 29 -8.58 3.79 -5.51
CA ALA A 29 -9.66 3.25 -6.32
C ALA A 29 -9.45 1.75 -6.56
N GLU A 30 -8.20 1.33 -6.76
CA GLU A 30 -7.89 -0.08 -6.95
C GLU A 30 -8.24 -0.89 -5.71
N LEU A 31 -7.88 -0.39 -4.53
CA LEU A 31 -8.19 -1.06 -3.27
C LEU A 31 -9.70 -1.14 -3.06
N MET A 32 -10.41 -0.06 -3.32
CA MET A 32 -11.85 -0.02 -3.11
C MET A 32 -12.62 -0.90 -4.10
N ALA A 33 -11.97 -1.33 -5.19
CA ALA A 33 -12.56 -2.26 -6.15
C ALA A 33 -12.47 -3.72 -5.70
N PHE A 34 -11.73 -4.01 -4.64
CA PHE A 34 -11.66 -5.38 -4.09
C PHE A 34 -13.00 -5.76 -3.46
N PRO A 35 -13.27 -7.07 -3.27
CA PRO A 35 -14.44 -7.49 -2.51
C PRO A 35 -14.41 -6.92 -1.09
N PRO A 36 -15.58 -6.66 -0.47
CA PRO A 36 -15.61 -6.03 0.85
C PRO A 36 -14.81 -6.74 1.93
N ASN A 37 -14.80 -8.07 1.95
CA ASN A 37 -14.01 -8.80 2.94
C ASN A 37 -12.50 -8.62 2.70
N ILE A 38 -12.10 -8.48 1.45
CA ILE A 38 -10.68 -8.26 1.12
C ILE A 38 -10.28 -6.83 1.48
N ILE A 39 -11.17 -5.85 1.29
CA ILE A 39 -10.92 -4.48 1.72
C ILE A 39 -10.71 -4.45 3.24
N LYS A 40 -11.56 -5.15 3.97
CA LYS A 40 -11.45 -5.21 5.43
C LYS A 40 -10.14 -5.86 5.86
N ASP A 41 -9.78 -6.99 5.26
CA ASP A 41 -8.54 -7.67 5.59
C ASP A 41 -7.33 -6.81 5.23
N SER A 42 -7.40 -6.12 4.09
CA SER A 42 -6.34 -5.20 3.69
C SER A 42 -6.15 -4.10 4.71
N GLY A 43 -7.26 -3.54 5.20
CA GLY A 43 -7.22 -2.49 6.22
C GLY A 43 -6.53 -2.95 7.48
N PHE A 44 -6.80 -4.17 7.91
CA PHE A 44 -6.15 -4.74 9.08
C PHE A 44 -4.64 -4.87 8.86
N GLN A 45 -4.22 -5.36 7.70
CA GLN A 45 -2.80 -5.52 7.40
C GLN A 45 -2.10 -4.17 7.26
N LEU A 46 -2.76 -3.19 6.65
CA LEU A 46 -2.20 -1.85 6.52
C LEU A 46 -2.02 -1.17 7.87
N ASP A 47 -2.95 -1.39 8.80
CA ASP A 47 -2.82 -0.88 10.16
C ASP A 47 -1.56 -1.44 10.82
N ARG A 48 -1.29 -2.74 10.65
CA ARG A 48 -0.06 -3.34 11.17
C ARG A 48 1.18 -2.67 10.59
N ILE A 49 1.19 -2.44 9.29
CA ILE A 49 2.33 -1.81 8.62
C ILE A 49 2.54 -0.39 9.14
N GLN A 50 1.46 0.35 9.35
CA GLN A 50 1.54 1.71 9.90
C GLN A 50 2.13 1.74 11.30
N ARG A 51 2.00 0.65 12.04
CA ARG A 51 2.56 0.52 13.39
C ARG A 51 4.00 0.03 13.40
N GLY A 52 4.60 -0.16 12.22
CA GLY A 52 5.96 -0.66 12.12
C GLY A 52 6.07 -2.16 12.17
N LEU A 53 4.95 -2.87 12.05
CA LEU A 53 4.91 -4.32 12.05
C LEU A 53 4.81 -4.83 10.61
N ASP A 54 5.17 -6.09 10.41
CA ASP A 54 4.97 -6.71 9.11
C ASP A 54 3.54 -7.24 9.01
N PRO A 55 2.99 -7.31 7.79
CA PRO A 55 1.70 -7.98 7.60
C PRO A 55 1.85 -9.48 7.84
N ASP A 56 0.72 -10.18 7.97
CA ASP A 56 0.76 -11.62 8.24
C ASP A 56 1.43 -12.40 7.13
N HIS A 57 1.19 -12.02 5.86
CA HIS A 57 1.80 -12.67 4.70
C HIS A 57 2.35 -11.61 3.77
N TRP A 58 3.66 -11.64 3.55
CA TRP A 58 4.30 -10.64 2.71
C TRP A 58 5.64 -11.16 2.20
N LYS A 59 6.15 -10.49 1.22
CA LYS A 59 7.52 -10.74 0.74
C LYS A 59 8.05 -9.50 0.02
N PRO A 60 9.39 -9.36 -0.05
CA PRO A 60 9.96 -8.28 -0.84
C PRO A 60 9.60 -8.45 -2.32
N PHE A 61 9.44 -7.33 -3.01
CA PHE A 61 9.16 -7.35 -4.44
C PHE A 61 10.12 -6.42 -5.15
N GLU A 62 11.36 -6.87 -5.27
CA GLU A 62 12.44 -6.03 -5.78
C GLU A 62 12.34 -5.79 -7.28
N SER A 63 11.55 -6.58 -8.00
CA SER A 63 11.31 -6.31 -9.42
C SER A 63 10.71 -4.93 -9.66
N VAL A 64 9.98 -4.39 -8.68
CA VAL A 64 9.45 -3.03 -8.78
C VAL A 64 10.47 -2.02 -8.29
N GLY A 65 11.14 -2.32 -7.20
CA GLY A 65 12.15 -1.42 -6.67
C GLY A 65 12.58 -1.84 -5.28
N LYS A 66 13.75 -1.33 -4.88
CA LYS A 66 14.31 -1.64 -3.57
C LYS A 66 13.42 -1.06 -2.47
N GLY A 67 13.09 -1.90 -1.50
CA GLY A 67 12.25 -1.50 -0.38
C GLY A 67 10.76 -1.68 -0.63
N VAL A 68 10.38 -2.10 -1.85
CA VAL A 68 8.99 -2.41 -2.16
C VAL A 68 8.67 -3.80 -1.64
N ASN A 69 7.54 -3.92 -0.96
CA ASN A 69 7.06 -5.19 -0.43
C ASN A 69 5.68 -5.49 -0.99
N GLU A 70 5.36 -6.77 -1.01
CA GLU A 70 4.08 -7.27 -1.49
C GLU A 70 3.32 -7.86 -0.31
N CYS A 71 2.17 -7.29 0.01
CA CYS A 71 1.25 -7.84 1.01
C CYS A 71 0.31 -8.81 0.30
N ILE A 72 0.20 -10.01 0.83
CA ILE A 72 -0.53 -11.11 0.22
C ILE A 72 -1.82 -11.33 0.97
N ILE A 73 -2.96 -11.19 0.28
CA ILE A 73 -4.28 -11.39 0.87
C ILE A 73 -5.06 -12.31 -0.05
N ASP A 74 -5.12 -13.57 0.33
CA ASP A 74 -5.78 -14.60 -0.48
C ASP A 74 -6.99 -15.14 0.26
N ASP A 75 -8.03 -15.48 -0.50
CA ASP A 75 -9.18 -16.21 0.03
C ASP A 75 -9.81 -17.03 -1.09
N ALA A 76 -10.98 -17.58 -0.81
CA ALA A 76 -11.68 -18.43 -1.79
C ALA A 76 -12.04 -17.68 -3.07
N SER A 77 -12.17 -16.34 -3.01
CA SER A 77 -12.55 -15.55 -4.18
C SER A 77 -11.37 -15.21 -5.08
N GLY A 78 -10.14 -15.33 -4.59
CA GLY A 78 -8.99 -15.03 -5.42
C GLY A 78 -7.74 -14.64 -4.64
N TRP A 79 -6.75 -14.22 -5.40
CA TRP A 79 -5.44 -13.83 -4.89
C TRP A 79 -5.30 -12.31 -5.06
N TYR A 80 -5.13 -11.60 -3.94
CA TYR A 80 -5.06 -10.14 -3.96
C TYR A 80 -3.72 -9.67 -3.45
N ARG A 81 -3.21 -8.61 -4.05
CA ARG A 81 -1.88 -8.09 -3.72
C ARG A 81 -1.93 -6.60 -3.52
N VAL A 82 -1.22 -6.14 -2.50
CA VAL A 82 -1.02 -4.71 -2.22
C VAL A 82 0.47 -4.47 -2.20
N LEU A 83 0.97 -3.70 -3.16
CA LEU A 83 2.38 -3.33 -3.21
C LEU A 83 2.55 -2.03 -2.45
N TYR A 84 3.49 -2.01 -1.52
CA TYR A 84 3.68 -0.86 -0.64
C TYR A 84 5.16 -0.65 -0.36
N ILE A 85 5.48 0.53 0.12
CA ILE A 85 6.82 0.85 0.60
C ILE A 85 6.68 1.52 1.96
N ALA A 86 7.36 0.98 2.98
CA ALA A 86 7.20 1.41 4.36
C ALA A 86 8.50 1.96 4.96
N LYS A 87 9.57 2.03 4.18
CA LYS A 87 10.88 2.44 4.69
C LYS A 87 10.99 3.94 4.96
N PHE A 88 10.09 4.75 4.39
CA PHE A 88 10.14 6.19 4.58
C PHE A 88 9.53 6.54 5.94
N GLU A 89 10.18 7.48 6.62
CA GLU A 89 9.78 7.82 7.98
C GLU A 89 8.41 8.48 8.05
N GLU A 90 8.07 9.26 7.04
CA GLU A 90 6.86 10.08 7.07
C GLU A 90 5.58 9.30 6.80
N ALA A 91 5.63 8.18 6.08
CA ALA A 91 4.40 7.50 5.67
C ALA A 91 4.67 6.11 5.11
N VAL A 92 3.62 5.30 5.09
CA VAL A 92 3.54 4.08 4.28
C VAL A 92 2.83 4.48 2.98
N TYR A 93 3.44 4.16 1.85
CA TYR A 93 2.88 4.49 0.54
C TYR A 93 2.40 3.24 -0.17
N LEU A 94 1.17 3.26 -0.64
CA LEU A 94 0.63 2.18 -1.47
C LEU A 94 0.92 2.49 -2.93
N LEU A 95 1.54 1.54 -3.63
CA LEU A 95 1.94 1.71 -5.02
C LEU A 95 0.95 1.12 -6.00
N HIS A 96 0.35 -0.03 -5.66
CA HIS A 96 -0.55 -0.70 -6.59
C HIS A 96 -1.33 -1.78 -5.85
N CYS A 97 -2.62 -1.87 -6.12
CA CYS A 97 -3.49 -2.92 -5.56
C CYS A 97 -4.14 -3.65 -6.73
N PHE A 98 -4.01 -4.97 -6.75
CA PHE A 98 -4.51 -5.74 -7.89
C PHE A 98 -4.84 -7.17 -7.49
N GLN A 99 -5.67 -7.82 -8.30
CA GLN A 99 -5.96 -9.24 -8.15
C GLN A 99 -5.03 -10.00 -9.10
N LYS A 100 -4.32 -11.00 -8.56
CA LYS A 100 -3.48 -11.86 -9.39
C LYS A 100 -4.36 -12.86 -10.14
N LYS A 101 -4.07 -13.03 -11.41
CA LYS A 101 -4.81 -13.99 -12.25
C LYS A 101 -4.00 -15.25 -12.50
N THR A 102 -2.69 -15.21 -12.27
CA THR A 102 -1.79 -16.35 -12.47
C THR A 102 -0.76 -16.36 -11.34
N ASN A 103 0.11 -17.37 -11.35
CA ASN A 103 1.18 -17.49 -10.35
C ASN A 103 2.17 -16.33 -10.41
N GLN A 104 2.31 -15.69 -11.56
CA GLN A 104 3.24 -14.60 -11.73
C GLN A 104 2.49 -13.28 -11.80
N THR A 105 3.12 -12.23 -11.28
CA THR A 105 2.58 -10.87 -11.42
C THR A 105 2.78 -10.44 -12.88
N SER A 106 1.74 -9.88 -13.48
CA SER A 106 1.82 -9.47 -14.88
C SER A 106 2.82 -8.34 -15.06
N GLN A 107 3.41 -8.28 -16.25
CA GLN A 107 4.37 -7.22 -16.55
C GLN A 107 3.71 -5.84 -16.49
N SER A 108 2.43 -5.74 -16.88
CA SER A 108 1.74 -4.47 -16.83
C SER A 108 1.56 -3.98 -15.38
N ASP A 109 1.31 -4.90 -14.45
CA ASP A 109 1.22 -4.53 -13.03
C ASP A 109 2.58 -4.07 -12.50
N ILE A 110 3.65 -4.77 -12.88
CA ILE A 110 5.00 -4.39 -12.49
C ILE A 110 5.35 -3.01 -13.04
N ASP A 111 5.06 -2.77 -14.32
CA ASP A 111 5.39 -1.50 -14.98
C ASP A 111 4.63 -0.34 -14.36
N LEU A 112 3.35 -0.53 -14.04
CA LEU A 112 2.55 0.51 -13.41
C LEU A 112 3.10 0.84 -12.02
N ALA A 113 3.46 -0.19 -11.25
CA ALA A 113 4.02 0.03 -9.93
C ALA A 113 5.36 0.77 -10.00
N LYS A 114 6.20 0.42 -11.00
CA LYS A 114 7.47 1.11 -11.20
C LYS A 114 7.26 2.59 -11.54
N LYS A 115 6.29 2.86 -12.39
CA LYS A 115 5.98 4.24 -12.78
C LYS A 115 5.55 5.04 -11.55
N ARG A 116 4.66 4.48 -10.74
CA ARG A 116 4.17 5.14 -9.54
C ARG A 116 5.29 5.36 -8.53
N LEU A 117 6.19 4.40 -8.39
CA LEU A 117 7.34 4.56 -7.49
C LEU A 117 8.25 5.68 -7.96
N SER A 118 8.50 5.76 -9.27
CA SER A 118 9.32 6.82 -9.83
C SER A 118 8.71 8.20 -9.55
N GLU A 119 7.40 8.31 -9.78
CA GLU A 119 6.70 9.57 -9.52
C GLU A 119 6.70 9.92 -8.03
N LEU A 120 6.57 8.92 -7.17
CA LEU A 120 6.65 9.13 -5.73
C LEU A 120 8.01 9.67 -5.32
N LYS A 121 9.08 9.08 -5.85
CA LYS A 121 10.43 9.53 -5.52
C LYS A 121 10.67 10.97 -5.98
N GLN A 122 10.18 11.32 -7.16
CA GLN A 122 10.29 12.71 -7.66
C GLN A 122 9.52 13.68 -6.77
N ASP A 123 8.30 13.29 -6.37
CA ASP A 123 7.47 14.11 -5.51
C ASP A 123 8.13 14.34 -4.16
N ARG A 124 8.72 13.28 -3.59
CA ARG A 124 9.43 13.40 -2.31
C ARG A 124 10.63 14.32 -2.41
N GLN A 125 11.37 14.27 -3.52
CA GLN A 125 12.50 15.18 -3.75
C GLN A 125 12.04 16.62 -3.79
N LYS A 126 10.93 16.89 -4.48
CA LYS A 126 10.39 18.25 -4.56
C LYS A 126 9.99 18.80 -3.21
N LYS A 127 9.60 17.91 -2.29
CA LYS A 127 9.21 18.28 -0.93
C LYS A 127 10.38 18.31 0.03
N GLY A 128 11.59 18.02 -0.45
CA GLY A 128 12.78 17.98 0.39
C GLY A 128 12.91 16.74 1.26
N LEU A 129 12.16 15.70 0.99
CA LEU A 129 12.23 14.46 1.74
C LEU A 129 13.33 13.55 1.20
N LYS A 130 13.93 12.76 2.10
CA LYS A 130 15.04 11.86 1.74
C LYS A 130 14.62 10.41 1.58
#